data_38436b6018a1c985ef4210289e4906f9
#
_entry.id   38436b6018a1c985ef4210289e4906f9
#
_cell.length_a   1.000
_cell.length_b   1.000
_cell.length_c   1.000
_cell.angle_alpha   90.00
_cell.angle_beta   90.00
_cell.angle_gamma   90.00
#
_symmetry.space_group_name_H-M   'P 1'
#
loop_
_entity.id
_entity.type
_entity.pdbx_description
1 polymer ?
#
loop_
_entity_poly.entity_id
_entity_poly.type
_entity_poly.pdbx_seq_one_letter_code
_entity_poly.pdbx_strand_id
1 'polypeptide(L)'
;MAKEYDVIVIGSGPAGYVSAIRAAQLGLTTACVEKWVDDENNTVLGGTCLNVGCIPSKALLDSSQKYIDAKEEFHTHGIKASKVSIDIPSMMERKTKVVTQLTQGIKGLFAANKVDSLNGIGTISGNNEVSVLDAKGNSEKYLAKNIIIATGSVPINIPPAPVDNEVIVDSTGALEFDAVPERLGIIGAGVIGLELGSVWGRLGAKVTVLEALDEFLPSVDSQIAREAKKILGKQGLDIKLGSKVTGHKISKGKKKEVTVTFETKGASEEILSLIHI
;
A
#
# COMPACT_ATOMS: atom_id res chain seq x y z
N MET A 1 -7.83 12.01 37.18
CA MET A 1 -6.63 11.15 37.20
C MET A 1 -6.49 10.53 35.83
N ALA A 2 -5.30 10.50 35.27
CA ALA A 2 -5.04 9.84 33.98
C ALA A 2 -5.39 8.34 34.09
N LYS A 3 -6.01 7.77 33.05
CA LYS A 3 -6.33 6.35 32.99
C LYS A 3 -5.02 5.56 32.79
N GLU A 4 -4.87 4.47 33.56
CA GLU A 4 -3.67 3.64 33.56
C GLU A 4 -3.92 2.31 32.85
N TYR A 5 -2.91 1.86 32.07
CA TYR A 5 -2.88 0.58 31.37
C TYR A 5 -1.61 -0.21 31.66
N ASP A 6 -1.68 -1.53 31.60
CA ASP A 6 -0.48 -2.35 31.64
C ASP A 6 0.33 -2.20 30.34
N VAL A 7 -0.39 -2.05 29.19
CA VAL A 7 0.22 -1.87 27.86
C VAL A 7 -0.55 -0.82 27.07
N ILE A 8 0.17 0.15 26.51
CA ILE A 8 -0.34 1.01 25.44
C ILE A 8 0.45 0.71 24.17
N VAL A 9 -0.27 0.39 23.08
CA VAL A 9 0.30 0.17 21.75
C VAL A 9 0.02 1.41 20.90
N ILE A 10 1.07 1.98 20.27
CA ILE A 10 0.94 3.14 19.38
C ILE A 10 0.97 2.68 17.93
N GLY A 11 -0.19 2.74 17.26
CA GLY A 11 -0.43 2.26 15.91
C GLY A 11 -1.19 0.93 15.89
N SER A 12 -2.24 0.83 15.06
CA SER A 12 -3.11 -0.35 14.93
C SER A 12 -2.85 -1.18 13.67
N GLY A 13 -1.68 -1.06 13.04
CA GLY A 13 -1.24 -1.93 11.96
C GLY A 13 -1.00 -3.38 12.45
N PRO A 14 -0.54 -4.30 11.57
CA PRO A 14 -0.35 -5.71 11.93
C PRO A 14 0.47 -5.94 13.19
N ALA A 15 1.55 -5.20 13.39
CA ALA A 15 2.32 -5.27 14.63
C ALA A 15 1.50 -4.82 15.84
N GLY A 16 0.71 -3.74 15.67
CA GLY A 16 -0.07 -3.13 16.74
C GLY A 16 -1.28 -3.96 17.17
N TYR A 17 -2.19 -4.29 16.24
CA TYR A 17 -3.39 -5.02 16.63
C TYR A 17 -3.07 -6.43 17.14
N VAL A 18 -2.06 -7.11 16.57
CA VAL A 18 -1.65 -8.44 17.05
C VAL A 18 -1.11 -8.35 18.47
N SER A 19 -0.21 -7.40 18.74
CA SER A 19 0.36 -7.24 20.09
C SER A 19 -0.68 -6.80 21.12
N ALA A 20 -1.58 -5.88 20.76
CA ALA A 20 -2.65 -5.41 21.65
C ALA A 20 -3.62 -6.56 22.03
N ILE A 21 -4.09 -7.32 21.04
CA ILE A 21 -4.97 -8.47 21.29
C ILE A 21 -4.24 -9.50 22.17
N ARG A 22 -2.97 -9.79 21.85
CA ARG A 22 -2.20 -10.77 22.63
C ARG A 22 -1.97 -10.33 24.07
N ALA A 23 -1.63 -9.06 24.30
CA ALA A 23 -1.47 -8.51 25.64
C ALA A 23 -2.78 -8.66 26.45
N ALA A 24 -3.92 -8.31 25.85
CA ALA A 24 -5.23 -8.45 26.48
C ALA A 24 -5.58 -9.91 26.79
N GLN A 25 -5.28 -10.85 25.88
CA GLN A 25 -5.46 -12.30 26.13
C GLN A 25 -4.61 -12.84 27.27
N LEU A 26 -3.49 -12.19 27.57
CA LEU A 26 -2.63 -12.51 28.72
C LEU A 26 -3.13 -11.85 30.04
N GLY A 27 -4.29 -11.20 30.01
CA GLY A 27 -4.91 -10.59 31.18
C GLY A 27 -4.44 -9.17 31.49
N LEU A 28 -3.67 -8.53 30.56
CA LEU A 28 -3.20 -7.17 30.72
C LEU A 28 -4.24 -6.15 30.27
N THR A 29 -4.43 -5.10 31.05
CA THR A 29 -5.24 -3.94 30.62
C THR A 29 -4.54 -3.25 29.46
N THR A 30 -5.19 -3.19 28.31
CA THR A 30 -4.51 -2.81 27.06
C THR A 30 -5.30 -1.74 26.30
N ALA A 31 -4.60 -0.72 25.82
CA ALA A 31 -5.11 0.26 24.87
C ALA A 31 -4.26 0.25 23.57
N CYS A 32 -4.91 0.59 22.46
CA CYS A 32 -4.26 0.80 21.17
C CYS A 32 -4.62 2.18 20.64
N VAL A 33 -3.60 3.00 20.35
CA VAL A 33 -3.75 4.35 19.80
C VAL A 33 -3.69 4.28 18.28
N GLU A 34 -4.69 4.85 17.58
CA GLU A 34 -4.69 4.95 16.14
C GLU A 34 -5.10 6.36 15.69
N LYS A 35 -4.32 6.94 14.77
CA LYS A 35 -4.58 8.27 14.22
C LYS A 35 -5.48 8.27 12.98
N TRP A 36 -5.61 7.12 12.32
CA TRP A 36 -6.35 7.02 11.07
C TRP A 36 -7.85 7.03 11.33
N VAL A 37 -8.55 7.91 10.63
CA VAL A 37 -10.00 8.04 10.69
C VAL A 37 -10.59 8.01 9.29
N ASP A 38 -11.84 7.58 9.20
CA ASP A 38 -12.67 7.71 7.99
C ASP A 38 -13.26 9.14 7.88
N ASP A 39 -14.03 9.38 6.82
CA ASP A 39 -14.69 10.67 6.56
C ASP A 39 -15.71 11.05 7.66
N GLU A 40 -16.16 10.09 8.45
CA GLU A 40 -17.09 10.28 9.58
C GLU A 40 -16.36 10.45 10.93
N ASN A 41 -15.01 10.55 10.92
CA ASN A 41 -14.13 10.56 12.09
C ASN A 41 -14.17 9.30 12.96
N ASN A 42 -14.57 8.15 12.42
CA ASN A 42 -14.43 6.89 13.13
C ASN A 42 -13.00 6.35 12.97
N THR A 43 -12.45 5.77 14.03
CA THR A 43 -11.14 5.13 13.99
C THR A 43 -11.12 3.98 12.99
N VAL A 44 -10.15 4.01 12.07
CA VAL A 44 -9.91 2.96 11.09
C VAL A 44 -8.72 2.11 11.53
N LEU A 45 -9.00 0.90 11.98
CA LEU A 45 -7.97 -0.04 12.43
C LEU A 45 -7.33 -0.81 11.26
N GLY A 46 -6.17 -1.41 11.52
CA GLY A 46 -5.47 -2.28 10.56
C GLY A 46 -4.26 -1.65 9.89
N GLY A 47 -4.07 -0.33 10.03
CA GLY A 47 -2.92 0.40 9.51
C GLY A 47 -2.76 0.29 7.98
N THR A 48 -1.58 0.60 7.48
CA THR A 48 -1.24 0.59 6.04
C THR A 48 -1.57 -0.75 5.38
N CYS A 49 -1.19 -1.86 5.99
CA CYS A 49 -1.36 -3.18 5.37
C CYS A 49 -2.82 -3.49 5.00
N LEU A 50 -3.77 -3.26 5.92
CA LEU A 50 -5.17 -3.59 5.68
C LEU A 50 -5.87 -2.55 4.79
N ASN A 51 -5.55 -1.28 4.96
CA ASN A 51 -6.29 -0.20 4.31
C ASN A 51 -5.75 0.17 2.92
N VAL A 52 -4.42 0.34 2.80
CA VAL A 52 -3.77 0.86 1.58
C VAL A 52 -2.49 0.10 1.20
N GLY A 53 -2.39 -1.17 1.57
CA GLY A 53 -1.20 -2.00 1.34
C GLY A 53 -1.53 -3.42 0.93
N CYS A 54 -1.17 -4.39 1.77
CA CYS A 54 -1.19 -5.82 1.46
C CYS A 54 -2.58 -6.33 1.07
N ILE A 55 -3.62 -5.93 1.78
CA ILE A 55 -4.96 -6.45 1.54
C ILE A 55 -5.54 -5.95 0.21
N PRO A 56 -5.62 -4.63 -0.05
CA PRO A 56 -6.12 -4.17 -1.35
C PRO A 56 -5.24 -4.62 -2.52
N SER A 57 -3.90 -4.65 -2.39
CA SER A 57 -3.03 -5.11 -3.48
C SER A 57 -3.26 -6.58 -3.81
N LYS A 58 -3.42 -7.47 -2.81
CA LYS A 58 -3.72 -8.89 -3.04
C LYS A 58 -5.12 -9.11 -3.60
N ALA A 59 -6.10 -8.31 -3.19
CA ALA A 59 -7.44 -8.35 -3.79
C ALA A 59 -7.42 -8.01 -5.30
N LEU A 60 -6.62 -6.99 -5.70
CA LEU A 60 -6.44 -6.63 -7.10
C LEU A 60 -5.60 -7.66 -7.88
N LEU A 61 -4.52 -8.19 -7.26
CA LEU A 61 -3.71 -9.26 -7.86
C LEU A 61 -4.57 -10.51 -8.13
N ASP A 62 -5.41 -10.93 -7.19
CA ASP A 62 -6.32 -12.07 -7.37
C ASP A 62 -7.32 -11.84 -8.51
N SER A 63 -7.93 -10.65 -8.57
CA SER A 63 -8.88 -10.32 -9.65
C SER A 63 -8.20 -10.23 -11.02
N SER A 64 -7.03 -9.58 -11.11
CA SER A 64 -6.28 -9.48 -12.37
C SER A 64 -5.75 -10.83 -12.84
N GLN A 65 -5.36 -11.74 -11.90
CA GLN A 65 -4.94 -13.09 -12.26
C GLN A 65 -6.11 -13.89 -12.85
N LYS A 66 -7.28 -13.89 -12.20
CA LYS A 66 -8.48 -14.57 -12.72
C LYS A 66 -8.89 -14.07 -14.13
N TYR A 67 -8.68 -12.77 -14.39
CA TYR A 67 -8.91 -12.23 -15.73
C TYR A 67 -7.97 -12.85 -16.77
N ILE A 68 -6.67 -12.94 -16.47
CA ILE A 68 -5.68 -13.56 -17.36
C ILE A 68 -5.95 -15.06 -17.52
N ASP A 69 -6.21 -15.77 -16.43
CA ASP A 69 -6.52 -17.20 -16.48
C ASP A 69 -7.71 -17.47 -17.40
N ALA A 70 -8.78 -16.69 -17.26
CA ALA A 70 -9.96 -16.82 -18.10
C ALA A 70 -9.70 -16.50 -19.56
N LYS A 71 -8.82 -15.54 -19.84
CA LYS A 71 -8.49 -15.09 -21.21
C LYS A 71 -7.50 -16.01 -21.92
N GLU A 72 -6.50 -16.51 -21.19
CA GLU A 72 -5.32 -17.15 -21.78
C GLU A 72 -5.13 -18.62 -21.40
N GLU A 73 -5.65 -19.06 -20.23
CA GLU A 73 -5.34 -20.40 -19.71
C GLU A 73 -6.52 -21.36 -19.71
N PHE A 74 -7.76 -20.88 -19.55
CA PHE A 74 -8.94 -21.75 -19.43
C PHE A 74 -9.11 -22.73 -20.59
N HIS A 75 -8.66 -22.36 -21.82
CA HIS A 75 -8.74 -23.24 -22.98
C HIS A 75 -7.86 -24.51 -22.82
N THR A 76 -6.74 -24.43 -22.09
CA THR A 76 -5.85 -25.58 -21.82
C THR A 76 -6.53 -26.62 -20.93
N HIS A 77 -7.50 -26.18 -20.13
CA HIS A 77 -8.36 -27.03 -19.28
C HIS A 77 -9.64 -27.48 -19.98
N GLY A 78 -9.81 -27.17 -21.26
CA GLY A 78 -11.04 -27.48 -21.99
C GLY A 78 -12.23 -26.56 -21.68
N ILE A 79 -12.00 -25.49 -20.89
CA ILE A 79 -13.03 -24.51 -20.54
C ILE A 79 -13.12 -23.45 -21.65
N LYS A 80 -14.33 -23.31 -22.23
CA LYS A 80 -14.58 -22.29 -23.25
C LYS A 80 -15.08 -21.02 -22.60
N ALA A 81 -14.21 -20.00 -22.53
CA ALA A 81 -14.55 -18.65 -22.13
C ALA A 81 -14.49 -17.73 -23.37
N SER A 82 -15.62 -17.18 -23.79
CA SER A 82 -15.69 -16.26 -24.92
C SER A 82 -15.96 -14.82 -24.44
N LYS A 83 -15.30 -13.83 -25.08
CA LYS A 83 -15.49 -12.40 -24.79
C LYS A 83 -15.24 -12.03 -23.34
N VAL A 84 -14.11 -12.54 -22.79
CA VAL A 84 -13.69 -12.18 -21.42
C VAL A 84 -13.35 -10.69 -21.38
N SER A 85 -14.01 -9.95 -20.49
CA SER A 85 -13.77 -8.54 -20.21
C SER A 85 -13.67 -8.33 -18.71
N ILE A 86 -13.07 -7.22 -18.30
CA ILE A 86 -13.01 -6.81 -16.89
C ILE A 86 -13.80 -5.51 -16.71
N ASP A 87 -14.56 -5.45 -15.63
CA ASP A 87 -15.24 -4.25 -15.13
C ASP A 87 -14.43 -3.68 -13.97
N ILE A 88 -13.74 -2.58 -14.22
CA ILE A 88 -12.87 -1.96 -13.22
C ILE A 88 -13.65 -1.45 -12.00
N PRO A 89 -14.78 -0.74 -12.14
CA PRO A 89 -15.63 -0.36 -11.00
C PRO A 89 -15.99 -1.54 -10.10
N SER A 90 -16.46 -2.66 -10.65
CA SER A 90 -16.79 -3.87 -9.88
C SER A 90 -15.59 -4.50 -9.20
N MET A 91 -14.42 -4.48 -9.86
CA MET A 91 -13.16 -4.96 -9.25
C MET A 91 -12.76 -4.09 -8.05
N MET A 92 -12.90 -2.78 -8.17
CA MET A 92 -12.61 -1.84 -7.09
C MET A 92 -13.59 -1.95 -5.93
N GLU A 93 -14.88 -2.12 -6.21
CA GLU A 93 -15.89 -2.37 -5.17
C GLU A 93 -15.56 -3.66 -4.40
N ARG A 94 -15.19 -4.74 -5.09
CA ARG A 94 -14.73 -5.98 -4.44
C ARG A 94 -13.53 -5.73 -3.53
N LYS A 95 -12.52 -4.98 -4.02
CA LYS A 95 -11.34 -4.60 -3.20
C LYS A 95 -11.77 -3.89 -1.92
N THR A 96 -12.61 -2.87 -2.04
CA THR A 96 -13.11 -2.08 -0.90
C THR A 96 -13.90 -2.93 0.08
N LYS A 97 -14.76 -3.83 -0.41
CA LYS A 97 -15.52 -4.77 0.44
C LYS A 97 -14.60 -5.69 1.25
N VAL A 98 -13.52 -6.20 0.64
CA VAL A 98 -12.54 -7.05 1.35
C VAL A 98 -11.83 -6.25 2.45
N VAL A 99 -11.39 -5.03 2.16
CA VAL A 99 -10.76 -4.13 3.14
C VAL A 99 -11.71 -3.85 4.31
N THR A 100 -12.94 -3.43 4.01
CA THR A 100 -13.96 -3.12 5.03
C THR A 100 -14.24 -4.33 5.93
N GLN A 101 -14.40 -5.52 5.34
CA GLN A 101 -14.66 -6.74 6.10
C GLN A 101 -13.53 -7.05 7.09
N LEU A 102 -12.27 -6.90 6.67
CA LEU A 102 -11.12 -7.20 7.52
C LEU A 102 -10.90 -6.14 8.61
N THR A 103 -11.05 -4.86 8.28
CA THR A 103 -10.92 -3.78 9.27
C THR A 103 -12.01 -3.83 10.34
N GLN A 104 -13.26 -4.17 9.94
CA GLN A 104 -14.35 -4.44 10.88
C GLN A 104 -14.06 -5.68 11.73
N GLY A 105 -13.42 -6.71 11.18
CA GLY A 105 -12.96 -7.89 11.91
C GLY A 105 -11.99 -7.53 13.04
N ILE A 106 -11.02 -6.63 12.79
CA ILE A 106 -10.11 -6.14 13.84
C ILE A 106 -10.88 -5.39 14.93
N LYS A 107 -11.83 -4.53 14.55
CA LYS A 107 -12.68 -3.83 15.52
C LYS A 107 -13.46 -4.81 16.41
N GLY A 108 -14.01 -5.86 15.82
CA GLY A 108 -14.67 -6.94 16.55
C GLY A 108 -13.73 -7.70 17.51
N LEU A 109 -12.49 -7.99 17.07
CA LEU A 109 -11.47 -8.61 17.91
C LEU A 109 -11.04 -7.72 19.08
N PHE A 110 -10.92 -6.40 18.89
CA PHE A 110 -10.63 -5.47 19.97
C PHE A 110 -11.75 -5.49 21.01
N ALA A 111 -13.01 -5.40 20.58
CA ALA A 111 -14.16 -5.46 21.48
C ALA A 111 -14.22 -6.79 22.26
N ALA A 112 -14.04 -7.93 21.58
CA ALA A 112 -14.06 -9.25 22.20
C ALA A 112 -12.95 -9.47 23.24
N ASN A 113 -11.78 -8.86 23.03
CA ASN A 113 -10.64 -8.95 23.93
C ASN A 113 -10.53 -7.75 24.90
N LYS A 114 -11.50 -6.83 24.89
CA LYS A 114 -11.52 -5.64 25.75
C LYS A 114 -10.28 -4.76 25.59
N VAL A 115 -9.79 -4.60 24.35
CA VAL A 115 -8.76 -3.64 24.00
C VAL A 115 -9.43 -2.28 23.80
N ASP A 116 -9.00 -1.27 24.54
CA ASP A 116 -9.49 0.10 24.37
C ASP A 116 -8.87 0.72 23.11
N SER A 117 -9.71 1.28 22.25
CA SER A 117 -9.25 2.03 21.07
C SER A 117 -9.21 3.52 21.40
N LEU A 118 -8.03 4.12 21.35
CA LEU A 118 -7.79 5.54 21.58
C LEU A 118 -7.56 6.23 20.23
N ASN A 119 -8.46 7.14 19.86
CA ASN A 119 -8.39 7.82 18.58
C ASN A 119 -7.54 9.08 18.66
N GLY A 120 -6.48 9.15 17.87
CA GLY A 120 -5.61 10.32 17.80
C GLY A 120 -4.15 9.98 17.56
N ILE A 121 -3.32 11.01 17.57
CA ILE A 121 -1.87 10.90 17.43
C ILE A 121 -1.26 10.60 18.81
N GLY A 122 -0.71 9.41 18.95
CA GLY A 122 0.00 8.99 20.16
C GLY A 122 1.43 9.52 20.19
N THR A 123 1.79 10.18 21.27
CA THR A 123 3.15 10.68 21.53
C THR A 123 3.62 10.23 22.90
N ILE A 124 4.83 9.71 23.02
CA ILE A 124 5.46 9.41 24.32
C ILE A 124 5.88 10.76 24.93
N SER A 125 5.17 11.20 25.96
CA SER A 125 5.35 12.53 26.57
C SER A 125 6.17 12.50 27.86
N GLY A 126 6.51 11.32 28.36
CA GLY A 126 7.33 11.13 29.57
C GLY A 126 7.56 9.68 29.88
N ASN A 127 8.22 9.41 31.01
CA ASN A 127 8.38 8.06 31.51
C ASN A 127 6.99 7.45 31.78
N ASN A 128 6.67 6.37 31.08
CA ASN A 128 5.40 5.66 31.23
C ASN A 128 4.15 6.50 30.92
N GLU A 129 4.29 7.59 30.15
CA GLU A 129 3.20 8.47 29.77
C GLU A 129 3.03 8.57 28.25
N VAL A 130 1.81 8.39 27.76
CA VAL A 130 1.42 8.58 26.36
C VAL A 130 0.36 9.68 26.32
N SER A 131 0.63 10.72 25.53
CA SER A 131 -0.32 11.76 25.19
C SER A 131 -0.99 11.42 23.86
N VAL A 132 -2.32 11.51 23.80
CA VAL A 132 -3.11 11.28 22.59
C VAL A 132 -3.77 12.57 22.18
N LEU A 133 -3.43 13.09 21.00
CA LEU A 133 -4.01 14.30 20.42
C LEU A 133 -5.10 13.90 19.43
N ASP A 134 -6.35 14.26 19.73
CA ASP A 134 -7.49 13.99 18.86
C ASP A 134 -7.56 14.96 17.66
N ALA A 135 -8.46 14.70 16.71
CA ALA A 135 -8.66 15.52 15.52
C ALA A 135 -9.21 16.94 15.85
N LYS A 136 -9.72 17.16 17.06
CA LYS A 136 -10.24 18.46 17.52
C LYS A 136 -9.17 19.29 18.22
N GLY A 137 -7.96 18.77 18.39
CA GLY A 137 -6.86 19.42 19.06
C GLY A 137 -6.87 19.24 20.59
N ASN A 138 -7.74 18.37 21.14
CA ASN A 138 -7.69 18.03 22.56
C ASN A 138 -6.60 16.99 22.81
N SER A 139 -5.82 17.19 23.87
CA SER A 139 -4.77 16.26 24.28
C SER A 139 -5.16 15.59 25.61
N GLU A 140 -5.17 14.27 25.61
CA GLU A 140 -5.41 13.48 26.81
C GLU A 140 -4.18 12.62 27.14
N LYS A 141 -3.87 12.53 28.44
CA LYS A 141 -2.72 11.78 28.94
C LYS A 141 -3.16 10.45 29.55
N TYR A 142 -2.39 9.42 29.22
CA TYR A 142 -2.57 8.06 29.70
C TYR A 142 -1.26 7.56 30.32
N LEU A 143 -1.35 6.76 31.35
CA LEU A 143 -0.21 6.08 31.94
C LEU A 143 -0.12 4.65 31.44
N ALA A 144 1.08 4.18 31.17
CA ALA A 144 1.34 2.83 30.71
C ALA A 144 2.55 2.21 31.40
N LYS A 145 2.40 1.02 31.97
CA LYS A 145 3.57 0.28 32.50
C LYS A 145 4.54 -0.09 31.40
N ASN A 146 4.00 -0.40 30.18
CA ASN A 146 4.78 -0.73 29.00
C ASN A 146 4.19 -0.03 27.78
N ILE A 147 5.06 0.43 26.87
CA ILE A 147 4.66 1.07 25.62
C ILE A 147 5.24 0.26 24.44
N ILE A 148 4.38 -0.10 23.49
CA ILE A 148 4.78 -0.76 22.24
C ILE A 148 4.65 0.26 21.09
N ILE A 149 5.77 0.54 20.42
CA ILE A 149 5.81 1.42 19.26
C ILE A 149 5.57 0.58 18.00
N ALA A 150 4.42 0.76 17.37
CA ALA A 150 3.99 0.03 16.17
C ALA A 150 3.48 0.99 15.07
N THR A 151 4.17 2.12 14.89
CA THR A 151 3.73 3.27 14.10
C THR A 151 3.76 3.04 12.58
N GLY A 152 4.32 1.91 12.12
CA GLY A 152 4.32 1.52 10.71
C GLY A 152 5.30 2.31 9.83
N SER A 153 4.93 2.48 8.56
CA SER A 153 5.74 3.14 7.53
C SER A 153 4.87 4.00 6.62
N VAL A 154 5.51 4.91 5.91
CA VAL A 154 4.89 5.76 4.89
C VAL A 154 5.70 5.65 3.59
N PRO A 155 5.07 5.88 2.41
CA PRO A 155 5.80 5.98 1.16
C PRO A 155 6.89 7.04 1.21
N ILE A 156 8.03 6.77 0.57
CA ILE A 156 9.10 7.75 0.44
C ILE A 156 8.74 8.78 -0.62
N ASN A 157 8.95 10.05 -0.32
CA ASN A 157 8.82 11.12 -1.31
C ASN A 157 10.17 11.34 -2.00
N ILE A 158 10.21 11.31 -3.33
CA ILE A 158 11.41 11.56 -4.11
C ILE A 158 11.33 12.97 -4.75
N PRO A 159 12.27 13.87 -4.45
CA PRO A 159 12.21 15.25 -4.94
C PRO A 159 12.11 15.40 -6.47
N PRO A 160 12.77 14.56 -7.31
CA PRO A 160 12.64 14.63 -8.76
C PRO A 160 11.26 14.35 -9.33
N ALA A 161 10.38 13.64 -8.58
CA ALA A 161 9.02 13.29 -8.99
C ALA A 161 8.10 13.29 -7.77
N PRO A 162 7.78 14.47 -7.19
CA PRO A 162 6.92 14.58 -6.03
C PRO A 162 5.50 14.14 -6.38
N VAL A 163 4.83 13.48 -5.42
CA VAL A 163 3.44 13.04 -5.55
C VAL A 163 2.51 14.26 -5.61
N ASP A 164 1.67 14.33 -6.65
CA ASP A 164 0.65 15.37 -6.84
C ASP A 164 -0.78 14.85 -6.65
N ASN A 165 -0.96 13.53 -6.49
CA ASN A 165 -2.22 12.81 -6.38
C ASN A 165 -3.14 12.94 -7.63
N GLU A 166 -2.60 13.35 -8.76
CA GLU A 166 -3.34 13.42 -10.03
C GLU A 166 -2.71 12.50 -11.09
N VAL A 167 -1.44 12.76 -11.42
CA VAL A 167 -0.70 12.03 -12.45
C VAL A 167 0.60 11.41 -11.91
N ILE A 168 1.07 11.87 -10.76
CA ILE A 168 2.12 11.22 -9.97
C ILE A 168 1.51 10.85 -8.63
N VAL A 169 1.32 9.56 -8.41
CA VAL A 169 0.68 9.04 -7.21
C VAL A 169 1.66 8.16 -6.43
N ASP A 170 1.39 7.96 -5.15
CA ASP A 170 2.06 6.91 -4.38
C ASP A 170 1.35 5.55 -4.54
N SER A 171 1.79 4.56 -3.78
CA SER A 171 1.16 3.23 -3.78
C SER A 171 -0.31 3.26 -3.36
N THR A 172 -0.72 4.22 -2.54
CA THR A 172 -2.12 4.40 -2.14
C THR A 172 -2.97 4.84 -3.32
N GLY A 173 -2.52 5.86 -4.05
CA GLY A 173 -3.22 6.34 -5.25
C GLY A 173 -3.28 5.27 -6.34
N ALA A 174 -2.23 4.47 -6.48
CA ALA A 174 -2.21 3.37 -7.48
C ALA A 174 -3.18 2.22 -7.18
N LEU A 175 -3.68 2.13 -5.95
CA LEU A 175 -4.76 1.20 -5.56
C LEU A 175 -6.17 1.74 -5.89
N GLU A 176 -6.28 2.98 -6.36
CA GLU A 176 -7.56 3.69 -6.54
C GLU A 176 -7.81 4.14 -8.01
N PHE A 177 -7.07 3.62 -8.98
CA PHE A 177 -7.33 3.96 -10.38
C PHE A 177 -8.73 3.54 -10.81
N ASP A 178 -9.46 4.44 -11.42
CA ASP A 178 -10.81 4.24 -11.94
C ASP A 178 -10.85 3.59 -13.34
N ALA A 179 -9.71 3.58 -14.02
CA ALA A 179 -9.51 2.97 -15.33
C ALA A 179 -8.10 2.41 -15.47
N VAL A 180 -7.93 1.48 -16.42
CA VAL A 180 -6.60 0.95 -16.77
C VAL A 180 -5.81 2.03 -17.53
N PRO A 181 -4.66 2.49 -17.02
CA PRO A 181 -3.83 3.45 -17.75
C PRO A 181 -3.21 2.80 -19.00
N GLU A 182 -3.22 3.50 -20.13
CA GLU A 182 -2.55 2.98 -21.34
C GLU A 182 -1.04 2.76 -21.11
N ARG A 183 -0.41 3.68 -20.39
CA ARG A 183 1.01 3.65 -20.03
C ARG A 183 1.16 3.98 -18.55
N LEU A 184 1.87 3.13 -17.84
CA LEU A 184 2.16 3.26 -16.43
C LEU A 184 3.68 3.28 -16.21
N GLY A 185 4.20 4.36 -15.68
CA GLY A 185 5.56 4.45 -15.18
C GLY A 185 5.60 4.11 -13.69
N ILE A 186 6.58 3.35 -13.26
CA ILE A 186 6.79 3.00 -11.86
C ILE A 186 8.21 3.37 -11.46
N ILE A 187 8.36 4.09 -10.36
CA ILE A 187 9.66 4.44 -9.80
C ILE A 187 9.95 3.56 -8.59
N GLY A 188 10.89 2.66 -8.76
CA GLY A 188 11.27 1.63 -7.78
C GLY A 188 10.77 0.24 -8.15
N ALA A 189 11.70 -0.71 -8.35
CA ALA A 189 11.41 -2.12 -8.54
C ALA A 189 11.31 -2.90 -7.21
N GLY A 190 10.82 -2.25 -6.17
CA GLY A 190 10.48 -2.92 -4.92
C GLY A 190 9.19 -3.74 -5.06
N VAL A 191 8.88 -4.55 -4.03
CA VAL A 191 7.73 -5.48 -4.05
C VAL A 191 6.41 -4.79 -4.38
N ILE A 192 6.18 -3.57 -3.87
CA ILE A 192 4.94 -2.82 -4.08
C ILE A 192 4.81 -2.40 -5.55
N GLY A 193 5.87 -1.80 -6.12
CA GLY A 193 5.88 -1.38 -7.53
C GLY A 193 5.69 -2.56 -8.48
N LEU A 194 6.31 -3.71 -8.20
CA LEU A 194 6.17 -4.92 -8.99
C LEU A 194 4.77 -5.54 -8.88
N GLU A 195 4.16 -5.56 -7.69
CA GLU A 195 2.79 -6.05 -7.50
C GLU A 195 1.77 -5.18 -8.25
N LEU A 196 1.83 -3.86 -8.08
CA LEU A 196 0.89 -2.95 -8.74
C LEU A 196 1.14 -2.89 -10.25
N GLY A 197 2.41 -2.94 -10.68
CA GLY A 197 2.77 -3.10 -12.09
C GLY A 197 2.19 -4.38 -12.69
N SER A 198 2.22 -5.48 -11.96
CA SER A 198 1.61 -6.76 -12.39
C SER A 198 0.09 -6.66 -12.51
N VAL A 199 -0.58 -6.02 -11.54
CA VAL A 199 -2.04 -5.80 -11.60
C VAL A 199 -2.41 -5.07 -12.90
N TRP A 200 -1.88 -3.88 -13.09
CA TRP A 200 -2.27 -3.02 -14.20
C TRP A 200 -1.75 -3.53 -15.55
N GLY A 201 -0.55 -4.17 -15.56
CA GLY A 201 -0.01 -4.83 -16.75
C GLY A 201 -0.90 -5.98 -17.25
N ARG A 202 -1.39 -6.85 -16.36
CA ARG A 202 -2.37 -7.91 -16.69
C ARG A 202 -3.67 -7.36 -17.25
N LEU A 203 -4.07 -6.19 -16.82
CA LEU A 203 -5.28 -5.52 -17.29
C LEU A 203 -5.08 -4.76 -18.61
N GLY A 204 -3.85 -4.67 -19.12
CA GLY A 204 -3.54 -4.10 -20.43
C GLY A 204 -2.69 -2.84 -20.43
N ALA A 205 -2.26 -2.33 -19.27
CA ALA A 205 -1.33 -1.22 -19.21
C ALA A 205 0.06 -1.60 -19.76
N LYS A 206 0.69 -0.71 -20.53
CA LYS A 206 2.11 -0.83 -20.83
C LYS A 206 2.92 -0.31 -19.66
N VAL A 207 3.60 -1.22 -18.95
CA VAL A 207 4.29 -0.90 -17.69
C VAL A 207 5.79 -0.79 -17.91
N THR A 208 6.38 0.35 -17.48
CA THR A 208 7.83 0.54 -17.39
C THR A 208 8.21 0.82 -15.96
N VAL A 209 9.16 0.05 -15.43
CA VAL A 209 9.66 0.18 -14.05
C VAL A 209 11.08 0.70 -14.09
N LEU A 210 11.34 1.83 -13.42
CA LEU A 210 12.67 2.45 -13.27
C LEU A 210 13.21 2.11 -11.88
N GLU A 211 14.35 1.45 -11.82
CA GLU A 211 15.05 1.13 -10.57
C GLU A 211 16.43 1.78 -10.57
N ALA A 212 16.70 2.55 -9.53
CA ALA A 212 17.97 3.28 -9.40
C ALA A 212 19.18 2.35 -9.16
N LEU A 213 18.95 1.21 -8.52
CA LEU A 213 19.99 0.21 -8.26
C LEU A 213 20.26 -0.64 -9.50
N ASP A 214 21.50 -1.09 -9.65
CA ASP A 214 21.89 -2.04 -10.70
C ASP A 214 21.44 -3.47 -10.40
N GLU A 215 21.04 -3.74 -9.17
CA GLU A 215 20.60 -5.05 -8.70
C GLU A 215 19.07 -5.07 -8.48
N PHE A 216 18.45 -6.15 -8.96
CA PHE A 216 17.01 -6.36 -8.83
C PHE A 216 16.70 -7.07 -7.51
N LEU A 217 15.85 -6.45 -6.66
CA LEU A 217 15.43 -6.97 -5.35
C LEU A 217 16.63 -7.40 -4.48
N PRO A 218 17.55 -6.50 -4.12
CA PRO A 218 18.79 -6.85 -3.41
C PRO A 218 18.58 -7.46 -2.02
N SER A 219 17.40 -7.30 -1.43
CA SER A 219 17.02 -7.91 -0.14
C SER A 219 16.50 -9.35 -0.25
N VAL A 220 16.34 -9.87 -1.48
CA VAL A 220 15.83 -11.21 -1.77
C VAL A 220 16.98 -12.10 -2.19
N ASP A 221 16.90 -13.42 -1.93
CA ASP A 221 17.87 -14.38 -2.44
C ASP A 221 18.11 -14.18 -3.94
N SER A 222 19.38 -14.14 -4.36
CA SER A 222 19.77 -13.76 -5.73
C SER A 222 19.23 -14.70 -6.82
N GLN A 223 19.02 -15.99 -6.51
CA GLN A 223 18.44 -16.94 -7.44
C GLN A 223 16.95 -16.67 -7.62
N ILE A 224 16.24 -16.41 -6.51
CA ILE A 224 14.83 -16.06 -6.54
C ILE A 224 14.62 -14.72 -7.24
N ALA A 225 15.44 -13.71 -6.96
CA ALA A 225 15.37 -12.41 -7.62
C ALA A 225 15.54 -12.52 -9.15
N ARG A 226 16.53 -13.30 -9.62
CA ARG A 226 16.73 -13.54 -11.06
C ARG A 226 15.53 -14.21 -11.71
N GLU A 227 14.95 -15.23 -11.08
CA GLU A 227 13.77 -15.91 -11.64
C GLU A 227 12.54 -15.03 -11.63
N ALA A 228 12.32 -14.25 -10.54
CA ALA A 228 11.25 -13.27 -10.48
C ALA A 228 11.36 -12.23 -11.59
N LYS A 229 12.55 -11.65 -11.83
CA LYS A 229 12.77 -10.70 -12.93
C LYS A 229 12.41 -11.29 -14.28
N LYS A 230 12.81 -12.54 -14.54
CA LYS A 230 12.51 -13.24 -15.79
C LYS A 230 11.01 -13.48 -15.97
N ILE A 231 10.30 -13.89 -14.89
CA ILE A 231 8.86 -14.13 -14.92
C ILE A 231 8.11 -12.82 -15.17
N LEU A 232 8.42 -11.77 -14.41
CA LEU A 232 7.78 -10.46 -14.54
C LEU A 232 8.03 -9.83 -15.92
N GLY A 233 9.25 -9.99 -16.47
CA GLY A 233 9.54 -9.57 -17.85
C GLY A 233 8.70 -10.32 -18.89
N LYS A 234 8.48 -11.64 -18.72
CA LYS A 234 7.57 -12.41 -19.59
C LYS A 234 6.11 -11.98 -19.45
N GLN A 235 5.71 -11.47 -18.29
CA GLN A 235 4.38 -10.89 -18.06
C GLN A 235 4.23 -9.47 -18.63
N GLY A 236 5.27 -8.93 -19.28
CA GLY A 236 5.22 -7.66 -19.98
C GLY A 236 5.72 -6.44 -19.18
N LEU A 237 6.33 -6.63 -18.01
CA LEU A 237 6.95 -5.51 -17.28
C LEU A 237 8.33 -5.19 -17.89
N ASP A 238 8.51 -3.96 -18.38
CA ASP A 238 9.81 -3.43 -18.83
C ASP A 238 10.57 -2.87 -17.62
N ILE A 239 11.49 -3.68 -17.06
CA ILE A 239 12.24 -3.35 -15.83
C ILE A 239 13.63 -2.84 -16.20
N LYS A 240 13.87 -1.53 -15.99
CA LYS A 240 15.13 -0.83 -16.25
C LYS A 240 15.89 -0.64 -14.93
N LEU A 241 16.99 -1.36 -14.77
CA LEU A 241 17.92 -1.22 -13.63
C LEU A 241 18.95 -0.13 -13.88
N GLY A 242 19.58 0.40 -12.84
CA GLY A 242 20.55 1.49 -12.92
C GLY A 242 19.96 2.79 -13.48
N SER A 243 18.62 2.96 -13.37
CA SER A 243 17.85 4.05 -13.97
C SER A 243 17.40 5.03 -12.90
N LYS A 244 18.22 6.03 -12.63
CA LYS A 244 17.97 7.04 -11.59
C LYS A 244 17.12 8.18 -12.13
N VAL A 245 15.93 8.38 -11.57
CA VAL A 245 15.06 9.50 -11.92
C VAL A 245 15.71 10.83 -11.53
N THR A 246 15.75 11.78 -12.45
CA THR A 246 16.38 13.11 -12.29
C THR A 246 15.39 14.24 -12.43
N GLY A 247 14.22 14.02 -13.02
CA GLY A 247 13.20 15.05 -13.17
C GLY A 247 11.90 14.54 -13.78
N HIS A 248 10.92 15.43 -13.83
CA HIS A 248 9.64 15.17 -14.50
C HIS A 248 9.10 16.46 -15.15
N LYS A 249 8.19 16.27 -16.11
CA LYS A 249 7.40 17.34 -16.73
C LYS A 249 5.97 16.85 -16.91
N ILE A 250 4.99 17.66 -16.54
CA ILE A 250 3.57 17.39 -16.75
C ILE A 250 3.08 18.24 -17.92
N SER A 251 2.40 17.60 -18.89
CA SER A 251 1.85 18.30 -20.05
C SER A 251 0.69 19.20 -19.63
N LYS A 252 0.53 20.35 -20.35
CA LYS A 252 -0.56 21.31 -20.11
C LYS A 252 -1.85 20.99 -20.89
N GLY A 253 -1.97 19.80 -21.49
CA GLY A 253 -3.12 19.41 -22.33
C GLY A 253 -4.35 18.99 -21.52
N LYS A 254 -5.48 18.74 -22.24
CA LYS A 254 -6.71 18.18 -21.64
C LYS A 254 -6.47 16.78 -21.05
N LYS A 255 -5.60 15.98 -21.66
CA LYS A 255 -5.10 14.72 -21.15
C LYS A 255 -3.73 15.00 -20.56
N LYS A 256 -3.63 15.00 -19.23
CA LYS A 256 -2.35 15.21 -18.55
C LYS A 256 -1.47 13.98 -18.80
N GLU A 257 -0.25 14.22 -19.21
CA GLU A 257 0.79 13.20 -19.41
C GLU A 257 2.03 13.61 -18.63
N VAL A 258 2.75 12.63 -18.11
CA VAL A 258 4.01 12.85 -17.39
C VAL A 258 5.16 12.32 -18.23
N THR A 259 6.12 13.17 -18.50
CA THR A 259 7.45 12.76 -19.00
C THR A 259 8.39 12.69 -17.81
N VAL A 260 8.95 11.50 -17.54
CA VAL A 260 9.97 11.34 -16.51
C VAL A 260 11.32 11.21 -17.17
N THR A 261 12.26 12.05 -16.72
CA THR A 261 13.66 12.03 -17.13
C THR A 261 14.45 11.19 -16.12
N PHE A 262 15.29 10.31 -16.64
CA PHE A 262 16.16 9.47 -15.82
C PHE A 262 17.52 9.28 -16.49
N GLU A 263 18.51 8.90 -15.69
CA GLU A 263 19.87 8.62 -16.17
C GLU A 263 20.17 7.14 -16.03
N THR A 264 20.69 6.55 -17.13
CA THR A 264 21.22 5.18 -17.15
C THR A 264 22.65 5.21 -17.65
N LYS A 265 23.61 4.78 -16.82
CA LYS A 265 25.05 4.75 -17.16
C LYS A 265 25.57 6.10 -17.68
N GLY A 266 25.07 7.21 -17.17
CA GLY A 266 25.46 8.58 -17.57
C GLY A 266 24.77 9.12 -18.82
N ALA A 267 23.89 8.35 -19.45
CA ALA A 267 23.03 8.81 -20.55
C ALA A 267 21.66 9.24 -20.01
N SER A 268 21.18 10.41 -20.42
CA SER A 268 19.84 10.89 -20.07
C SER A 268 18.81 10.29 -21.04
N GLU A 269 17.76 9.71 -20.48
CA GLU A 269 16.64 9.13 -21.21
C GLU A 269 15.31 9.69 -20.69
N GLU A 270 14.24 9.53 -21.47
CA GLU A 270 12.89 9.94 -21.07
C GLU A 270 11.89 8.82 -21.31
N ILE A 271 10.92 8.69 -20.42
CA ILE A 271 9.70 7.90 -20.65
C ILE A 271 8.47 8.77 -20.55
N LEU A 272 7.51 8.54 -21.45
CA LEU A 272 6.20 9.19 -21.42
C LEU A 272 5.18 8.24 -20.81
N SER A 273 4.49 8.68 -19.79
CA SER A 273 3.46 7.94 -19.06
C SER A 273 2.21 8.77 -18.91
N LEU A 274 1.08 8.12 -18.65
CA LEU A 274 -0.17 8.80 -18.28
C LEU A 274 -0.28 8.95 -16.77
N ILE A 275 0.26 7.97 -16.02
CA ILE A 275 0.29 7.97 -14.56
C ILE A 275 1.64 7.39 -14.12
N HIS A 276 2.20 7.93 -13.03
CA HIS A 276 3.39 7.42 -12.38
C HIS A 276 3.08 7.02 -10.93
N ILE A 277 3.75 5.95 -10.50
CA ILE A 277 3.73 5.48 -9.11
C ILE A 277 5.12 5.67 -8.51
#